data_f3139e78cf33240ca92de502ac619983
#
_entry.id   f3139e78cf33240ca92de502ac619983
#
_cell.length_a   1.000
_cell.length_b   1.000
_cell.length_c   1.000
_cell.angle_alpha   90.00
_cell.angle_beta   90.00
_cell.angle_gamma   90.00
#
_symmetry.space_group_name_H-M   'P 1'
#
loop_
_entity.id
_entity.type
_entity.pdbx_description
1 polymer ?
#
loop_
_entity_poly.entity_id
_entity_poly.type
_entity_poly.pdbx_seq_one_letter_code
_entity_poly.pdbx_strand_id
1 'polypeptide(L)'
;MVIGILGYGVVGRGVYKIASKNNIKVKRILERNISDPILQTNDVDLIIDDPEIDTVVECLGGDDIPFKYCAKALRSGKNVVTSNKKMLVKYLKEINDLAIDNNVSLLYSSACGGGIPVLHEINRIADIDKIVSVAGIMNGTSNYILDQMYTNNLDFDIALKQAQDLGYAEKDPSDDIDGIDSANKLVLASLLSFNKAYKLEDLFIKGIRHIKKIDMEYFKNNGYRCILLAKNVNSCLTVMPTLVKSGPFGSITLNNNCFMVEGEDLGSIYLIGQGAGSLPTASNVVRDLKDIDNSFNRRINKFELPDYDDVKGDYYIRGIGLVKDKSINELKKMIKDDDFVCEVLDD
;
A
#
# COMPACT_ATOMS: atom_id res chain seq x y z
N MET A 1 3.51 24.18 13.60
CA MET A 1 2.62 23.64 12.57
C MET A 1 1.17 23.69 13.02
N VAL A 2 0.26 24.21 12.18
CA VAL A 2 -1.20 24.24 12.38
C VAL A 2 -1.87 23.47 11.26
N ILE A 3 -2.70 22.48 11.59
CA ILE A 3 -3.30 21.59 10.59
C ILE A 3 -4.82 21.64 10.56
N GLY A 4 -5.39 21.36 9.39
CA GLY A 4 -6.77 20.99 9.18
C GLY A 4 -6.88 19.50 8.84
N ILE A 5 -7.90 18.79 9.34
CA ILE A 5 -8.13 17.37 9.06
C ILE A 5 -9.41 17.25 8.22
N LEU A 6 -9.31 16.59 7.07
CA LEU A 6 -10.45 16.25 6.23
C LEU A 6 -10.88 14.80 6.53
N GLY A 7 -11.98 14.65 7.27
CA GLY A 7 -12.53 13.37 7.71
C GLY A 7 -12.15 12.96 9.12
N TYR A 8 -13.16 12.63 9.94
CA TYR A 8 -12.99 12.24 11.36
C TYR A 8 -13.40 10.78 11.61
N GLY A 9 -13.13 9.92 10.63
CA GLY A 9 -13.29 8.48 10.73
C GLY A 9 -12.20 7.82 11.58
N VAL A 10 -11.93 6.54 11.32
CA VAL A 10 -10.96 5.72 12.07
C VAL A 10 -9.55 6.33 12.05
N VAL A 11 -9.06 6.74 10.87
CA VAL A 11 -7.71 7.33 10.72
C VAL A 11 -7.68 8.75 11.28
N GLY A 12 -8.62 9.62 10.89
CA GLY A 12 -8.66 11.03 11.32
C GLY A 12 -8.71 11.20 12.85
N ARG A 13 -9.48 10.35 13.56
CA ARG A 13 -9.47 10.31 15.05
C ARG A 13 -8.11 9.88 15.60
N GLY A 14 -7.47 8.93 14.95
CA GLY A 14 -6.11 8.52 15.31
C GLY A 14 -5.11 9.66 15.13
N VAL A 15 -5.18 10.38 14.00
CA VAL A 15 -4.34 11.56 13.73
C VAL A 15 -4.55 12.65 14.78
N TYR A 16 -5.79 13.01 15.06
CA TYR A 16 -6.11 13.99 16.11
C TYR A 16 -5.48 13.62 17.45
N LYS A 17 -5.64 12.33 17.86
CA LYS A 17 -5.09 11.83 19.12
C LYS A 17 -3.56 11.89 19.19
N ILE A 18 -2.86 11.53 18.10
CA ILE A 18 -1.39 11.51 18.08
C ILE A 18 -0.84 12.93 17.87
N ALA A 19 -1.44 13.74 17.01
CA ALA A 19 -1.06 15.14 16.78
C ALA A 19 -1.09 15.96 18.08
N SER A 20 -2.19 15.82 18.87
CA SER A 20 -2.34 16.49 20.15
C SER A 20 -1.24 16.14 21.16
N LYS A 21 -0.71 14.89 21.11
CA LYS A 21 0.42 14.46 21.98
C LYS A 21 1.77 14.98 21.49
N ASN A 22 1.86 15.42 20.25
CA ASN A 22 3.10 15.85 19.59
C ASN A 22 3.18 17.36 19.36
N ASN A 23 2.38 18.16 20.07
CA ASN A 23 2.33 19.63 19.97
C ASN A 23 2.01 20.13 18.55
N ILE A 24 1.23 19.37 17.76
CA ILE A 24 0.70 19.78 16.46
C ILE A 24 -0.72 20.32 16.72
N LYS A 25 -0.94 21.59 16.39
CA LYS A 25 -2.24 22.25 16.61
C LYS A 25 -3.23 21.84 15.52
N VAL A 26 -4.27 21.09 15.88
CA VAL A 26 -5.42 20.84 15.02
C VAL A 26 -6.39 21.99 15.18
N LYS A 27 -6.56 22.80 14.12
CA LYS A 27 -7.42 23.98 14.15
C LYS A 27 -8.85 23.68 13.76
N ARG A 28 -9.04 22.83 12.73
CA ARG A 28 -10.35 22.44 12.22
C ARG A 28 -10.37 21.01 11.71
N ILE A 29 -11.56 20.41 11.77
CA ILE A 29 -11.82 19.04 11.29
C ILE A 29 -13.08 19.08 10.42
N LEU A 30 -12.99 18.57 9.19
CA LEU A 30 -14.15 18.35 8.33
C LEU A 30 -14.91 17.10 8.81
N GLU A 31 -16.18 17.29 9.20
CA GLU A 31 -17.05 16.20 9.67
C GLU A 31 -18.50 16.48 9.24
N ARG A 32 -19.22 15.43 8.84
CA ARG A 32 -20.63 15.53 8.45
C ARG A 32 -21.54 15.73 9.65
N ASN A 33 -21.28 15.01 10.72
CA ASN A 33 -22.05 15.02 11.97
C ASN A 33 -21.28 15.81 13.02
N ILE A 34 -21.52 17.14 13.05
CA ILE A 34 -20.82 18.04 13.95
C ILE A 34 -21.26 17.80 15.39
N SER A 35 -20.33 17.44 16.26
CA SER A 35 -20.51 17.29 17.71
C SER A 35 -19.78 18.38 18.53
N ASP A 36 -18.77 19.00 17.91
CA ASP A 36 -18.00 20.12 18.47
C ASP A 36 -17.89 21.25 17.43
N PRO A 37 -18.80 22.25 17.45
CA PRO A 37 -18.80 23.32 16.44
C PRO A 37 -17.57 24.24 16.47
N ILE A 38 -16.78 24.23 17.54
CA ILE A 38 -15.54 25.02 17.63
C ILE A 38 -14.45 24.35 16.80
N LEU A 39 -14.36 23.04 16.88
CA LEU A 39 -13.33 22.23 16.22
C LEU A 39 -13.78 21.68 14.86
N GLN A 40 -15.07 21.35 14.71
CA GLN A 40 -15.61 20.64 13.54
C GLN A 40 -16.41 21.59 12.63
N THR A 41 -16.37 21.30 11.33
CA THR A 41 -17.15 21.98 10.29
C THR A 41 -17.58 21.00 9.21
N ASN A 42 -18.67 21.28 8.50
CA ASN A 42 -19.05 20.59 7.27
C ASN A 42 -18.68 21.38 6.00
N ASP A 43 -18.08 22.55 6.16
CA ASP A 43 -17.59 23.41 5.09
C ASP A 43 -16.07 23.27 4.97
N VAL A 44 -15.62 22.69 3.85
CA VAL A 44 -14.20 22.47 3.58
C VAL A 44 -13.43 23.77 3.36
N ASP A 45 -14.11 24.82 2.91
CA ASP A 45 -13.50 26.10 2.61
C ASP A 45 -13.04 26.81 3.89
N LEU A 46 -13.71 26.59 5.02
CA LEU A 46 -13.25 27.05 6.34
C LEU A 46 -11.94 26.38 6.81
N ILE A 47 -11.47 25.36 6.11
CA ILE A 47 -10.18 24.69 6.35
C ILE A 47 -9.16 25.14 5.30
N ILE A 48 -9.53 25.04 4.03
CA ILE A 48 -8.57 25.26 2.93
C ILE A 48 -8.24 26.77 2.78
N ASP A 49 -9.21 27.63 2.99
CA ASP A 49 -9.03 29.09 2.81
C ASP A 49 -8.55 29.78 4.11
N ASP A 50 -8.43 29.06 5.23
CA ASP A 50 -7.92 29.61 6.49
C ASP A 50 -6.40 29.87 6.42
N PRO A 51 -5.93 31.11 6.55
CA PRO A 51 -4.51 31.45 6.42
C PRO A 51 -3.63 30.95 7.56
N GLU A 52 -4.21 30.57 8.70
CA GLU A 52 -3.43 30.02 9.81
C GLU A 52 -3.17 28.52 9.65
N ILE A 53 -3.90 27.81 8.78
CA ILE A 53 -3.67 26.39 8.51
C ILE A 53 -2.59 26.30 7.42
N ASP A 54 -1.47 25.67 7.74
CA ASP A 54 -0.34 25.47 6.81
C ASP A 54 -0.39 24.11 6.11
N THR A 55 -1.03 23.12 6.72
CA THR A 55 -1.06 21.74 6.22
C THR A 55 -2.46 21.12 6.34
N VAL A 56 -2.91 20.47 5.28
CA VAL A 56 -4.17 19.70 5.24
C VAL A 56 -3.87 18.21 5.31
N VAL A 57 -4.51 17.52 6.25
CA VAL A 57 -4.46 16.07 6.38
C VAL A 57 -5.73 15.47 5.83
N GLU A 58 -5.63 14.67 4.76
CA GLU A 58 -6.75 14.02 4.11
C GLU A 58 -6.90 12.57 4.59
N CYS A 59 -8.08 12.26 5.15
CA CYS A 59 -8.47 10.95 5.70
C CYS A 59 -9.90 10.56 5.28
N LEU A 60 -10.36 11.02 4.11
CA LEU A 60 -11.67 10.70 3.55
C LEU A 60 -11.66 9.35 2.82
N GLY A 61 -12.83 8.82 2.57
CA GLY A 61 -13.01 7.69 1.65
C GLY A 61 -13.32 8.14 0.23
N GLY A 62 -13.13 7.24 -0.73
CA GLY A 62 -13.35 7.51 -2.15
C GLY A 62 -12.11 8.13 -2.82
N ASP A 63 -12.28 8.66 -4.03
CA ASP A 63 -11.18 9.17 -4.85
C ASP A 63 -11.42 10.60 -5.40
N ASP A 64 -12.57 10.88 -6.04
CA ASP A 64 -12.82 12.14 -6.74
C ASP A 64 -12.99 13.33 -5.80
N ILE A 65 -13.72 13.19 -4.70
CA ILE A 65 -13.92 14.27 -3.72
C ILE A 65 -12.63 14.57 -2.96
N PRO A 66 -11.92 13.56 -2.40
CA PRO A 66 -10.61 13.78 -1.80
C PRO A 66 -9.63 14.48 -2.75
N PHE A 67 -9.57 14.06 -4.01
CA PHE A 67 -8.72 14.69 -5.02
C PHE A 67 -9.05 16.18 -5.19
N LYS A 68 -10.33 16.54 -5.34
CA LYS A 68 -10.75 17.95 -5.48
C LYS A 68 -10.29 18.80 -4.30
N TYR A 69 -10.42 18.30 -3.08
CA TYR A 69 -10.03 19.01 -1.87
C TYR A 69 -8.51 19.13 -1.74
N CYS A 70 -7.77 18.04 -1.99
CA CYS A 70 -6.31 18.06 -1.99
C CYS A 70 -5.78 19.02 -3.08
N ALA A 71 -6.33 18.96 -4.29
CA ALA A 71 -5.94 19.85 -5.38
C ALA A 71 -6.21 21.32 -5.05
N LYS A 72 -7.37 21.65 -4.40
CA LYS A 72 -7.65 23.01 -3.93
C LYS A 72 -6.63 23.44 -2.86
N ALA A 73 -6.32 22.57 -1.90
CA ALA A 73 -5.35 22.87 -0.84
C ALA A 73 -3.95 23.15 -1.40
N LEU A 74 -3.45 22.30 -2.32
CA LEU A 74 -2.16 22.50 -2.99
C LEU A 74 -2.10 23.83 -3.76
N ARG A 75 -3.16 24.16 -4.54
CA ARG A 75 -3.26 25.44 -5.25
C ARG A 75 -3.32 26.65 -4.32
N SER A 76 -3.82 26.47 -3.10
CA SER A 76 -3.85 27.52 -2.06
C SER A 76 -2.54 27.63 -1.28
N GLY A 77 -1.47 26.96 -1.73
CA GLY A 77 -0.16 26.99 -1.11
C GLY A 77 -0.05 26.19 0.20
N LYS A 78 -0.96 25.22 0.43
CA LYS A 78 -0.92 24.38 1.62
C LYS A 78 -0.26 23.06 1.31
N ASN A 79 0.52 22.55 2.29
CA ASN A 79 1.00 21.17 2.23
C ASN A 79 -0.16 20.18 2.39
N VAL A 80 -0.02 19.00 1.81
CA VAL A 80 -1.01 17.93 1.92
C VAL A 80 -0.35 16.64 2.42
N VAL A 81 -0.97 16.04 3.43
CA VAL A 81 -0.65 14.67 3.89
C VAL A 81 -1.89 13.81 3.71
N THR A 82 -1.79 12.69 3.01
CA THR A 82 -2.94 11.83 2.72
C THR A 82 -2.67 10.35 3.02
N SER A 83 -3.70 9.62 3.47
CA SER A 83 -3.68 8.17 3.63
C SER A 83 -4.43 7.44 2.50
N ASN A 84 -4.90 8.16 1.48
CA ASN A 84 -5.83 7.66 0.46
C ASN A 84 -5.11 7.11 -0.76
N LYS A 85 -4.76 5.83 -0.72
CA LYS A 85 -4.05 5.17 -1.82
C LYS A 85 -4.84 5.14 -3.14
N LYS A 86 -6.18 4.98 -3.09
CA LYS A 86 -7.01 4.92 -4.31
C LYS A 86 -7.00 6.25 -5.05
N MET A 87 -7.17 7.35 -4.34
CA MET A 87 -7.05 8.68 -4.90
C MET A 87 -5.65 8.91 -5.50
N LEU A 88 -4.61 8.56 -4.75
CA LEU A 88 -3.23 8.75 -5.21
C LEU A 88 -2.94 7.97 -6.50
N VAL A 89 -3.27 6.69 -6.57
CA VAL A 89 -3.01 5.88 -7.78
C VAL A 89 -3.78 6.42 -8.98
N LYS A 90 -5.04 6.84 -8.80
CA LYS A 90 -5.89 7.37 -9.87
C LYS A 90 -5.42 8.73 -10.41
N TYR A 91 -4.98 9.63 -9.52
CA TYR A 91 -4.65 11.02 -9.86
C TYR A 91 -3.17 11.36 -9.62
N LEU A 92 -2.31 10.35 -9.58
CA LEU A 92 -0.94 10.48 -9.11
C LEU A 92 -0.15 11.56 -9.83
N LYS A 93 -0.22 11.58 -11.17
CA LYS A 93 0.48 12.59 -11.96
C LYS A 93 -0.03 13.99 -11.67
N GLU A 94 -1.36 14.18 -11.71
CA GLU A 94 -2.00 15.47 -11.55
C GLU A 94 -1.75 16.09 -10.17
N ILE A 95 -1.89 15.28 -9.11
CA ILE A 95 -1.71 15.77 -7.73
C ILE A 95 -0.24 16.06 -7.43
N ASN A 96 0.67 15.28 -8.03
CA ASN A 96 2.11 15.49 -7.89
C ASN A 96 2.55 16.76 -8.62
N ASP A 97 2.12 16.95 -9.87
CA ASP A 97 2.41 18.16 -10.64
C ASP A 97 1.90 19.41 -9.91
N LEU A 98 0.69 19.36 -9.31
CA LEU A 98 0.16 20.45 -8.50
C LEU A 98 1.05 20.78 -7.29
N ALA A 99 1.59 19.80 -6.61
CA ALA A 99 2.49 20.03 -5.47
C ALA A 99 3.80 20.70 -5.93
N ILE A 100 4.37 20.25 -7.05
CA ILE A 100 5.57 20.85 -7.65
C ILE A 100 5.31 22.31 -8.07
N ASP A 101 4.25 22.52 -8.86
CA ASP A 101 3.93 23.84 -9.44
C ASP A 101 3.65 24.92 -8.37
N ASN A 102 3.14 24.52 -7.19
CA ASN A 102 2.86 25.42 -6.08
C ASN A 102 3.96 25.41 -5.00
N ASN A 103 5.05 24.68 -5.19
CA ASN A 103 6.17 24.56 -4.25
C ASN A 103 5.73 24.18 -2.82
N VAL A 104 4.85 23.18 -2.72
CA VAL A 104 4.34 22.64 -1.46
C VAL A 104 4.58 21.14 -1.37
N SER A 105 4.53 20.58 -0.16
CA SER A 105 4.75 19.17 0.08
C SER A 105 3.48 18.35 -0.11
N LEU A 106 3.62 17.19 -0.77
CA LEU A 106 2.61 16.13 -0.82
C LEU A 106 3.23 14.86 -0.23
N LEU A 107 2.78 14.46 0.98
CA LEU A 107 3.28 13.28 1.66
C LEU A 107 2.17 12.25 1.87
N TYR A 108 2.53 10.96 1.77
CA TYR A 108 1.54 9.88 1.80
C TYR A 108 2.11 8.55 2.34
N SER A 109 3.00 8.60 3.33
CA SER A 109 3.62 7.39 3.91
C SER A 109 2.60 6.37 4.39
N SER A 110 1.48 6.84 4.94
CA SER A 110 0.42 5.99 5.47
C SER A 110 -0.44 5.32 4.40
N ALA A 111 -0.39 5.78 3.15
CA ALA A 111 -1.13 5.17 2.04
C ALA A 111 -0.54 3.80 1.64
N CYS A 112 0.73 3.55 1.97
CA CYS A 112 1.40 2.28 1.76
C CYS A 112 2.02 1.80 3.07
N GLY A 113 1.66 0.59 3.51
CA GLY A 113 2.22 -0.03 4.73
C GLY A 113 1.54 0.35 6.05
N GLY A 114 0.53 1.23 6.06
CA GLY A 114 -0.16 1.63 7.30
C GLY A 114 0.80 2.23 8.32
N GLY A 115 1.17 1.47 9.37
CA GLY A 115 2.15 1.87 10.39
C GLY A 115 3.61 1.63 10.00
N ILE A 116 3.87 0.84 8.96
CA ILE A 116 5.23 0.53 8.48
C ILE A 116 5.74 1.71 7.64
N PRO A 117 6.91 2.30 7.94
CA PRO A 117 7.39 3.51 7.27
C PRO A 117 8.07 3.24 5.92
N VAL A 118 7.50 2.34 5.10
CA VAL A 118 8.16 1.86 3.87
C VAL A 118 8.46 2.98 2.87
N LEU A 119 7.51 3.87 2.60
CA LEU A 119 7.74 4.96 1.65
C LEU A 119 8.74 5.99 2.15
N HIS A 120 8.81 6.17 3.46
CA HIS A 120 9.81 7.01 4.10
C HIS A 120 11.23 6.42 3.92
N GLU A 121 11.39 5.11 4.17
CA GLU A 121 12.69 4.44 4.00
C GLU A 121 13.10 4.34 2.52
N ILE A 122 12.17 4.07 1.60
CA ILE A 122 12.44 4.10 0.15
C ILE A 122 13.08 5.43 -0.26
N ASN A 123 12.52 6.57 0.19
CA ASN A 123 13.10 7.88 -0.14
C ASN A 123 14.51 8.05 0.42
N ARG A 124 14.77 7.60 1.64
CA ARG A 124 16.11 7.69 2.26
C ARG A 124 17.14 6.81 1.56
N ILE A 125 16.72 5.60 1.16
CA ILE A 125 17.59 4.70 0.39
C ILE A 125 17.88 5.32 -0.98
N ALA A 126 16.85 5.79 -1.68
CA ALA A 126 17.00 6.38 -3.02
C ALA A 126 17.84 7.67 -3.06
N ASP A 127 18.11 8.29 -1.90
CA ASP A 127 19.03 9.44 -1.80
C ASP A 127 20.51 9.03 -1.89
N ILE A 128 20.85 7.79 -1.54
CA ILE A 128 22.24 7.32 -1.40
C ILE A 128 22.54 6.05 -2.20
N ASP A 129 21.52 5.30 -2.62
CA ASP A 129 21.67 4.02 -3.32
C ASP A 129 20.61 3.86 -4.40
N LYS A 130 20.91 3.06 -5.41
CA LYS A 130 19.97 2.72 -6.47
C LYS A 130 19.14 1.52 -6.04
N ILE A 131 17.82 1.73 -5.90
CA ILE A 131 16.89 0.65 -5.62
C ILE A 131 16.74 -0.22 -6.87
N VAL A 132 16.92 -1.54 -6.70
CA VAL A 132 16.86 -2.53 -7.78
C VAL A 132 15.58 -3.36 -7.74
N SER A 133 15.01 -3.58 -6.56
CA SER A 133 13.71 -4.25 -6.43
C SER A 133 12.92 -3.80 -5.21
N VAL A 134 11.60 -3.96 -5.30
CA VAL A 134 10.67 -3.79 -4.18
C VAL A 134 9.71 -4.95 -4.19
N ALA A 135 9.54 -5.61 -3.05
CA ALA A 135 8.59 -6.70 -2.90
C ALA A 135 7.89 -6.66 -1.53
N GLY A 136 6.77 -7.38 -1.38
CA GLY A 136 6.16 -7.47 -0.06
C GLY A 136 4.88 -8.28 0.02
N ILE A 137 4.60 -8.73 1.23
CA ILE A 137 3.28 -9.15 1.68
C ILE A 137 2.54 -7.87 2.10
N MET A 138 1.83 -7.25 1.15
CA MET A 138 1.33 -5.88 1.30
C MET A 138 -0.13 -5.82 1.79
N ASN A 139 -0.77 -6.97 2.01
CA ASN A 139 -2.16 -7.05 2.48
C ASN A 139 -2.29 -8.03 3.63
N GLY A 140 -2.76 -7.55 4.80
CA GLY A 140 -2.88 -8.36 6.00
C GLY A 140 -4.04 -9.36 5.96
N THR A 141 -5.13 -9.04 5.27
CA THR A 141 -6.31 -9.92 5.14
C THR A 141 -5.95 -11.18 4.35
N SER A 142 -5.37 -11.01 3.17
CA SER A 142 -4.93 -12.15 2.33
C SER A 142 -3.87 -12.99 3.04
N ASN A 143 -2.92 -12.34 3.74
CA ASN A 143 -1.91 -13.07 4.50
C ASN A 143 -2.53 -13.88 5.64
N TYR A 144 -3.49 -13.30 6.39
CA TYR A 144 -4.22 -14.02 7.43
C TYR A 144 -4.95 -15.25 6.88
N ILE A 145 -5.67 -15.10 5.77
CA ILE A 145 -6.41 -16.22 5.15
C ILE A 145 -5.44 -17.35 4.77
N LEU A 146 -4.35 -17.03 4.06
CA LEU A 146 -3.36 -18.02 3.64
C LEU A 146 -2.67 -18.68 4.84
N ASP A 147 -2.37 -17.90 5.89
CA ASP A 147 -1.78 -18.40 7.14
C ASP A 147 -2.71 -19.38 7.85
N GLN A 148 -4.02 -19.09 7.94
CA GLN A 148 -4.99 -19.98 8.56
C GLN A 148 -5.22 -21.27 7.75
N MET A 149 -5.26 -21.16 6.42
CA MET A 149 -5.32 -22.33 5.54
C MET A 149 -4.10 -23.23 5.73
N TYR A 150 -2.90 -22.65 5.82
CA TYR A 150 -1.65 -23.38 5.99
C TYR A 150 -1.51 -24.01 7.39
N THR A 151 -1.75 -23.22 8.44
CA THR A 151 -1.47 -23.60 9.82
C THR A 151 -2.55 -24.53 10.38
N ASN A 152 -3.82 -24.17 10.16
CA ASN A 152 -5.00 -24.83 10.71
C ASN A 152 -5.71 -25.75 9.72
N ASN A 153 -5.16 -25.87 8.50
CA ASN A 153 -5.72 -26.72 7.43
C ASN A 153 -7.18 -26.40 7.11
N LEU A 154 -7.55 -25.10 7.13
CA LEU A 154 -8.90 -24.63 6.86
C LEU A 154 -9.16 -24.50 5.36
N ASP A 155 -10.42 -24.61 4.96
CA ASP A 155 -10.89 -24.20 3.65
C ASP A 155 -10.90 -22.68 3.54
N PHE A 156 -10.76 -22.16 2.31
CA PHE A 156 -10.71 -20.73 2.03
C PHE A 156 -11.89 -19.95 2.62
N ASP A 157 -13.12 -20.43 2.42
CA ASP A 157 -14.32 -19.74 2.88
C ASP A 157 -14.41 -19.67 4.42
N ILE A 158 -13.90 -20.70 5.11
CA ILE A 158 -13.83 -20.72 6.58
C ILE A 158 -12.80 -19.71 7.07
N ALA A 159 -11.62 -19.67 6.47
CA ALA A 159 -10.57 -18.71 6.82
C ALA A 159 -10.99 -17.26 6.52
N LEU A 160 -11.66 -17.02 5.39
CA LEU A 160 -12.24 -15.72 5.04
C LEU A 160 -13.30 -15.30 6.06
N LYS A 161 -14.21 -16.20 6.43
CA LYS A 161 -15.24 -15.91 7.44
C LYS A 161 -14.61 -15.52 8.78
N GLN A 162 -13.57 -16.23 9.22
CA GLN A 162 -12.83 -15.88 10.43
C GLN A 162 -12.18 -14.49 10.32
N ALA A 163 -11.58 -14.15 9.16
CA ALA A 163 -11.03 -12.82 8.93
C ALA A 163 -12.09 -11.71 9.05
N GLN A 164 -13.31 -11.96 8.54
CA GLN A 164 -14.44 -11.05 8.67
C GLN A 164 -14.91 -10.89 10.12
N ASP A 165 -15.04 -11.99 10.85
CA ASP A 165 -15.48 -11.99 12.26
C ASP A 165 -14.49 -11.28 13.18
N LEU A 166 -13.19 -11.31 12.84
CA LEU A 166 -12.12 -10.57 13.51
C LEU A 166 -11.98 -9.12 13.06
N GLY A 167 -12.74 -8.71 12.03
CA GLY A 167 -12.67 -7.34 11.49
C GLY A 167 -11.43 -7.07 10.61
N TYR A 168 -10.74 -8.10 10.14
CA TYR A 168 -9.63 -7.97 9.18
C TYR A 168 -10.13 -7.82 7.75
N ALA A 169 -11.27 -8.47 7.41
CA ALA A 169 -11.93 -8.37 6.12
C ALA A 169 -13.26 -7.65 6.24
N GLU A 170 -13.58 -6.80 5.27
CA GLU A 170 -14.91 -6.19 5.11
C GLU A 170 -15.92 -7.22 4.57
N LYS A 171 -17.20 -6.82 4.52
CA LYS A 171 -18.26 -7.65 3.95
C LYS A 171 -17.98 -7.98 2.46
N ASP A 172 -17.48 -7.01 1.71
CA ASP A 172 -16.94 -7.23 0.37
C ASP A 172 -15.40 -7.18 0.46
N PRO A 173 -14.73 -8.35 0.46
CA PRO A 173 -13.29 -8.46 0.63
C PRO A 173 -12.54 -8.42 -0.72
N SER A 174 -13.20 -8.09 -1.83
CA SER A 174 -12.66 -8.26 -3.19
C SER A 174 -11.32 -7.56 -3.38
N ASP A 175 -11.17 -6.32 -2.90
CA ASP A 175 -9.88 -5.59 -3.00
C ASP A 175 -8.71 -6.38 -2.36
N ASP A 176 -8.99 -7.11 -1.27
CA ASP A 176 -7.98 -7.87 -0.53
C ASP A 176 -7.67 -9.21 -1.21
N ILE A 177 -8.71 -9.99 -1.53
CA ILE A 177 -8.53 -11.36 -2.02
C ILE A 177 -8.23 -11.43 -3.51
N ASP A 178 -8.56 -10.40 -4.29
CA ASP A 178 -8.20 -10.30 -5.71
C ASP A 178 -6.86 -9.60 -5.93
N GLY A 179 -6.21 -9.11 -4.85
CA GLY A 179 -4.85 -8.54 -4.90
C GLY A 179 -4.80 -7.06 -5.27
N ILE A 180 -5.93 -6.38 -5.40
CA ILE A 180 -6.01 -4.96 -5.83
C ILE A 180 -5.41 -4.02 -4.78
N ASP A 181 -5.64 -4.28 -3.49
CA ASP A 181 -5.02 -3.51 -2.40
C ASP A 181 -3.49 -3.60 -2.45
N SER A 182 -2.96 -4.81 -2.65
CA SER A 182 -1.51 -5.03 -2.81
C SER A 182 -0.95 -4.35 -4.05
N ALA A 183 -1.69 -4.38 -5.18
CA ALA A 183 -1.30 -3.72 -6.42
C ALA A 183 -1.22 -2.19 -6.26
N ASN A 184 -2.22 -1.57 -5.63
CA ASN A 184 -2.18 -0.13 -5.33
C ASN A 184 -0.96 0.26 -4.50
N LYS A 185 -0.62 -0.52 -3.48
CA LYS A 185 0.56 -0.28 -2.64
C LYS A 185 1.86 -0.47 -3.41
N LEU A 186 1.93 -1.50 -4.26
CA LEU A 186 3.08 -1.76 -5.11
C LEU A 186 3.34 -0.61 -6.10
N VAL A 187 2.28 -0.06 -6.71
CA VAL A 187 2.40 1.12 -7.60
C VAL A 187 3.02 2.29 -6.86
N LEU A 188 2.53 2.62 -5.65
CA LEU A 188 3.06 3.73 -4.85
C LEU A 188 4.51 3.50 -4.40
N ALA A 189 4.85 2.28 -3.97
CA ALA A 189 6.21 1.94 -3.58
C ALA A 189 7.16 1.99 -4.80
N SER A 190 6.75 1.41 -5.93
CA SER A 190 7.52 1.41 -7.17
C SER A 190 7.76 2.81 -7.73
N LEU A 191 6.75 3.69 -7.65
CA LEU A 191 6.89 5.07 -8.07
C LEU A 191 8.07 5.76 -7.38
N LEU A 192 8.13 5.67 -6.05
CA LEU A 192 9.19 6.31 -5.27
C LEU A 192 10.54 5.61 -5.44
N SER A 193 10.53 4.28 -5.62
CA SER A 193 11.76 3.50 -5.80
C SER A 193 12.43 3.77 -7.14
N PHE A 194 11.66 3.92 -8.20
CA PHE A 194 12.17 3.95 -9.58
C PHE A 194 11.89 5.27 -10.31
N ASN A 195 11.19 6.22 -9.67
CA ASN A 195 10.74 7.48 -10.28
C ASN A 195 9.95 7.28 -11.58
N LYS A 196 9.18 6.19 -11.69
CA LYS A 196 8.40 5.81 -12.85
C LYS A 196 6.90 5.70 -12.51
N ALA A 197 6.04 6.29 -13.34
CA ALA A 197 4.58 6.29 -13.15
C ALA A 197 3.96 5.01 -13.74
N TYR A 198 3.81 3.98 -12.91
CA TYR A 198 3.12 2.74 -13.26
C TYR A 198 1.60 2.87 -13.11
N LYS A 199 0.86 2.14 -13.92
CA LYS A 199 -0.60 2.05 -13.84
C LYS A 199 -1.03 0.66 -13.41
N LEU A 200 -2.21 0.55 -12.77
CA LEU A 200 -2.75 -0.74 -12.35
C LEU A 200 -2.97 -1.72 -13.51
N GLU A 201 -3.36 -1.21 -14.68
CA GLU A 201 -3.60 -1.99 -15.90
C GLU A 201 -2.33 -2.66 -16.46
N ASP A 202 -1.15 -2.17 -16.06
CA ASP A 202 0.14 -2.70 -16.51
C ASP A 202 0.61 -3.89 -15.66
N LEU A 203 -0.01 -4.11 -14.51
CA LEU A 203 0.37 -5.17 -13.57
C LEU A 203 -0.22 -6.53 -13.99
N PHE A 204 0.52 -7.59 -13.75
CA PHE A 204 -0.05 -8.94 -13.73
C PHE A 204 -0.57 -9.25 -12.34
N ILE A 205 -1.90 -9.34 -12.20
CA ILE A 205 -2.55 -9.54 -10.91
C ILE A 205 -3.29 -10.87 -10.91
N LYS A 206 -2.97 -11.72 -9.95
CA LYS A 206 -3.72 -12.93 -9.59
C LYS A 206 -3.92 -12.93 -8.06
N GLY A 207 -5.18 -12.94 -7.65
CA GLY A 207 -5.54 -13.00 -6.24
C GLY A 207 -5.49 -14.41 -5.67
N ILE A 208 -5.99 -14.54 -4.44
CA ILE A 208 -6.04 -15.80 -3.71
C ILE A 208 -7.41 -16.50 -3.77
N ARG A 209 -8.39 -15.91 -4.46
CA ARG A 209 -9.78 -16.38 -4.50
C ARG A 209 -9.93 -17.84 -4.92
N HIS A 210 -9.09 -18.31 -5.84
CA HIS A 210 -9.17 -19.64 -6.44
C HIS A 210 -8.28 -20.69 -5.75
N ILE A 211 -7.59 -20.34 -4.64
CA ILE A 211 -6.81 -21.30 -3.88
C ILE A 211 -7.72 -22.30 -3.18
N LYS A 212 -7.31 -23.57 -3.16
CA LYS A 212 -8.04 -24.65 -2.50
C LYS A 212 -7.18 -25.33 -1.44
N LYS A 213 -7.84 -25.99 -0.52
CA LYS A 213 -7.17 -26.76 0.54
C LYS A 213 -6.18 -27.79 -0.03
N ILE A 214 -6.52 -28.45 -1.13
CA ILE A 214 -5.64 -29.42 -1.79
C ILE A 214 -4.32 -28.79 -2.27
N ASP A 215 -4.34 -27.52 -2.69
CA ASP A 215 -3.12 -26.81 -3.08
C ASP A 215 -2.23 -26.60 -1.85
N MET A 216 -2.83 -26.16 -0.73
CA MET A 216 -2.11 -25.92 0.52
C MET A 216 -1.49 -27.20 1.07
N GLU A 217 -2.18 -28.35 0.97
CA GLU A 217 -1.65 -29.65 1.35
C GLU A 217 -0.46 -30.05 0.47
N TYR A 218 -0.58 -29.83 -0.85
CA TYR A 218 0.52 -30.08 -1.78
C TYR A 218 1.74 -29.19 -1.45
N PHE A 219 1.54 -27.89 -1.22
CA PHE A 219 2.63 -26.97 -0.91
C PHE A 219 3.33 -27.35 0.40
N LYS A 220 2.55 -27.60 1.45
CA LYS A 220 3.06 -28.01 2.76
C LYS A 220 3.89 -29.31 2.70
N ASN A 221 3.41 -30.30 1.94
CA ASN A 221 4.13 -31.58 1.76
C ASN A 221 5.44 -31.42 0.99
N ASN A 222 5.58 -30.35 0.20
CA ASN A 222 6.80 -30.02 -0.54
C ASN A 222 7.65 -28.93 0.15
N GLY A 223 7.33 -28.57 1.40
CA GLY A 223 8.10 -27.62 2.20
C GLY A 223 7.90 -26.15 1.82
N TYR A 224 6.82 -25.84 1.08
CA TYR A 224 6.49 -24.48 0.71
C TYR A 224 5.38 -23.89 1.57
N ARG A 225 5.45 -22.59 1.74
CA ARG A 225 4.37 -21.73 2.23
C ARG A 225 3.88 -20.84 1.10
N CYS A 226 2.58 -20.71 0.94
CA CYS A 226 1.97 -19.82 -0.03
C CYS A 226 1.68 -18.45 0.61
N ILE A 227 2.13 -17.39 -0.04
CA ILE A 227 1.87 -15.99 0.33
C ILE A 227 1.32 -15.23 -0.88
N LEU A 228 0.64 -14.10 -0.68
CA LEU A 228 0.35 -13.16 -1.76
C LEU A 228 1.50 -12.15 -1.83
N LEU A 229 2.39 -12.32 -2.81
CA LEU A 229 3.54 -11.46 -3.00
C LEU A 229 3.26 -10.40 -4.08
N ALA A 230 3.47 -9.16 -3.74
CA ALA A 230 3.52 -8.04 -4.66
C ALA A 230 4.99 -7.69 -4.89
N LYS A 231 5.45 -7.61 -6.14
CA LYS A 231 6.85 -7.27 -6.44
C LYS A 231 7.00 -6.48 -7.73
N ASN A 232 8.02 -5.63 -7.76
CA ASN A 232 8.55 -4.98 -8.96
C ASN A 232 10.04 -5.32 -9.08
N VAL A 233 10.36 -6.05 -10.13
CA VAL A 233 11.73 -6.41 -10.53
C VAL A 233 11.90 -5.99 -11.97
N ASN A 234 12.87 -5.11 -12.25
CA ASN A 234 13.15 -4.61 -13.60
C ASN A 234 11.90 -4.06 -14.33
N SER A 235 11.07 -3.29 -13.64
CA SER A 235 9.80 -2.77 -14.18
C SER A 235 8.78 -3.84 -14.58
N CYS A 236 8.95 -5.09 -14.18
CA CYS A 236 7.93 -6.13 -14.24
C CYS A 236 7.17 -6.17 -12.91
N LEU A 237 5.92 -5.72 -12.91
CA LEU A 237 5.10 -5.64 -11.71
C LEU A 237 4.12 -6.80 -11.66
N THR A 238 4.21 -7.58 -10.58
CA THR A 238 3.31 -8.72 -10.35
C THR A 238 2.72 -8.68 -8.96
N VAL A 239 1.46 -9.12 -8.83
CA VAL A 239 0.81 -9.46 -7.58
C VAL A 239 0.19 -10.83 -7.75
N MET A 240 0.74 -11.83 -7.10
CA MET A 240 0.24 -13.20 -7.26
C MET A 240 0.59 -14.10 -6.07
N PRO A 241 -0.17 -15.19 -5.87
CA PRO A 241 0.25 -16.25 -4.96
C PRO A 241 1.66 -16.70 -5.30
N THR A 242 2.50 -16.83 -4.28
CA THR A 242 3.91 -17.18 -4.45
C THR A 242 4.30 -18.21 -3.40
N LEU A 243 4.98 -19.25 -3.84
CA LEU A 243 5.52 -20.31 -2.98
C LEU A 243 6.91 -19.91 -2.52
N VAL A 244 7.09 -19.87 -1.21
CA VAL A 244 8.38 -19.58 -0.56
C VAL A 244 8.70 -20.72 0.41
N LYS A 245 9.98 -21.03 0.57
CA LYS A 245 10.43 -21.98 1.59
C LYS A 245 10.64 -21.29 2.93
N SER A 246 11.86 -21.25 3.41
CA SER A 246 12.28 -20.51 4.59
C SER A 246 12.66 -19.07 4.20
N GLY A 247 12.94 -18.23 5.18
CA GLY A 247 13.37 -16.86 4.94
C GLY A 247 12.40 -15.81 5.48
N PRO A 248 12.67 -14.52 5.24
CA PRO A 248 11.90 -13.43 5.83
C PRO A 248 10.41 -13.50 5.47
N PHE A 249 10.06 -13.68 4.20
CA PHE A 249 8.66 -13.78 3.77
C PHE A 249 7.96 -15.03 4.31
N GLY A 250 8.64 -16.18 4.35
CA GLY A 250 8.08 -17.44 4.88
C GLY A 250 7.77 -17.39 6.38
N SER A 251 8.35 -16.44 7.11
CA SER A 251 8.15 -16.28 8.56
C SER A 251 6.98 -15.33 8.92
N ILE A 252 6.39 -14.64 7.95
CA ILE A 252 5.33 -13.65 8.21
C ILE A 252 4.00 -14.37 8.42
N THR A 253 3.43 -14.23 9.62
CA THR A 253 2.20 -14.91 10.05
C THR A 253 1.08 -13.93 10.34
N LEU A 254 -0.13 -14.46 10.45
CA LEU A 254 -1.35 -13.72 10.76
C LEU A 254 -1.59 -12.56 9.78
N ASN A 255 -2.02 -11.40 10.29
CA ASN A 255 -2.32 -10.22 9.48
C ASN A 255 -1.13 -9.23 9.36
N ASN A 256 0.09 -9.69 9.63
CA ASN A 256 1.27 -8.84 9.47
C ASN A 256 1.60 -8.62 7.99
N ASN A 257 2.11 -7.43 7.71
CA ASN A 257 2.70 -7.09 6.42
C ASN A 257 4.23 -7.11 6.52
N CYS A 258 4.85 -7.35 5.37
CA CYS A 258 6.30 -7.28 5.22
C CYS A 258 6.62 -6.59 3.90
N PHE A 259 7.51 -5.62 3.93
CA PHE A 259 8.05 -4.97 2.75
C PHE A 259 9.54 -5.24 2.68
N MET A 260 10.02 -5.56 1.49
CA MET A 260 11.45 -5.67 1.15
C MET A 260 11.79 -4.52 0.19
N VAL A 261 12.89 -3.86 0.44
CA VAL A 261 13.53 -2.92 -0.47
C VAL A 261 14.96 -3.39 -0.66
N GLU A 262 15.37 -3.54 -1.91
CA GLU A 262 16.71 -3.97 -2.26
C GLU A 262 17.45 -2.86 -2.98
N GLY A 263 18.60 -2.48 -2.44
CA GLY A 263 19.54 -1.55 -3.04
C GLY A 263 20.71 -2.28 -3.69
N GLU A 264 21.36 -1.62 -4.65
CA GLU A 264 22.51 -2.18 -5.37
C GLU A 264 23.72 -2.40 -4.44
N ASP A 265 23.97 -1.44 -3.53
CA ASP A 265 25.05 -1.51 -2.55
C ASP A 265 24.58 -2.00 -1.17
N LEU A 266 23.36 -1.64 -0.79
CA LEU A 266 22.77 -1.91 0.52
C LEU A 266 22.36 -3.38 0.69
N GLY A 267 21.97 -4.06 -0.41
CA GLY A 267 21.30 -5.35 -0.36
C GLY A 267 19.85 -5.22 0.12
N SER A 268 19.27 -6.29 0.68
CA SER A 268 17.86 -6.35 1.03
C SER A 268 17.59 -5.92 2.47
N ILE A 269 16.67 -4.95 2.64
CA ILE A 269 16.10 -4.55 3.93
C ILE A 269 14.64 -5.02 4.02
N TYR A 270 14.25 -5.52 5.20
CA TYR A 270 12.90 -5.97 5.48
C TYR A 270 12.26 -5.13 6.57
N LEU A 271 11.05 -4.61 6.31
CA LEU A 271 10.24 -3.85 7.25
C LEU A 271 8.96 -4.62 7.55
N ILE A 272 8.78 -5.02 8.80
CA ILE A 272 7.67 -5.88 9.23
C ILE A 272 6.81 -5.14 10.25
N GLY A 273 5.48 -5.27 10.16
CA GLY A 273 4.58 -4.68 11.13
C GLY A 273 3.10 -4.72 10.73
N GLN A 274 2.33 -3.85 11.37
CA GLN A 274 0.90 -3.70 11.14
C GLN A 274 0.63 -2.85 9.90
N GLY A 275 0.11 -3.47 8.84
CA GLY A 275 -0.20 -2.82 7.55
C GLY A 275 -1.47 -1.97 7.56
N ALA A 276 -2.26 -2.01 8.63
CA ALA A 276 -3.52 -1.28 8.81
C ALA A 276 -3.79 -0.99 10.29
N GLY A 277 -4.84 -0.20 10.56
CA GLY A 277 -5.30 0.14 11.90
C GLY A 277 -5.24 1.63 12.19
N SER A 278 -6.10 2.11 13.09
CA SER A 278 -6.26 3.53 13.41
C SER A 278 -4.95 4.20 13.83
N LEU A 279 -4.35 3.71 14.90
CA LEU A 279 -3.14 4.31 15.47
C LEU A 279 -1.88 4.02 14.63
N PRO A 280 -1.66 2.82 14.08
CA PRO A 280 -0.53 2.58 13.18
C PRO A 280 -0.55 3.52 11.96
N THR A 281 -1.67 3.62 11.23
CA THR A 281 -1.81 4.51 10.08
C THR A 281 -1.63 5.99 10.47
N ALA A 282 -2.28 6.43 11.55
CA ALA A 282 -2.16 7.79 12.06
C ALA A 282 -0.72 8.13 12.49
N SER A 283 0.05 7.16 12.98
CA SER A 283 1.46 7.35 13.34
C SER A 283 2.31 7.74 12.13
N ASN A 284 2.08 7.13 10.97
CA ASN A 284 2.77 7.51 9.74
C ASN A 284 2.31 8.87 9.20
N VAL A 285 1.01 9.20 9.32
CA VAL A 285 0.52 10.57 9.00
C VAL A 285 1.25 11.62 9.84
N VAL A 286 1.36 11.38 11.17
CA VAL A 286 2.05 12.33 12.07
C VAL A 286 3.56 12.38 11.80
N ARG A 287 4.16 11.27 11.35
CA ARG A 287 5.57 11.28 10.88
C ARG A 287 5.71 12.18 9.66
N ASP A 288 4.84 12.07 8.67
CA ASP A 288 4.84 12.96 7.49
C ASP A 288 4.68 14.44 7.90
N LEU A 289 3.82 14.74 8.88
CA LEU A 289 3.69 16.09 9.42
C LEU A 289 4.98 16.60 10.07
N LYS A 290 5.69 15.74 10.80
CA LYS A 290 6.99 16.07 11.38
C LYS A 290 8.08 16.25 10.33
N ASP A 291 8.05 15.49 9.25
CA ASP A 291 8.95 15.67 8.12
C ASP A 291 8.77 17.06 7.48
N ILE A 292 7.53 17.50 7.27
CA ILE A 292 7.22 18.86 6.79
C ILE A 292 7.74 19.90 7.77
N ASP A 293 7.47 19.78 9.06
CA ASP A 293 7.86 20.72 10.11
C ASP A 293 9.41 20.87 10.20
N ASN A 294 10.13 19.78 9.95
CA ASN A 294 11.59 19.74 9.92
C ASN A 294 12.20 20.07 8.54
N SER A 295 11.41 20.55 7.59
CA SER A 295 11.83 20.85 6.22
C SER A 295 12.47 19.67 5.48
N PHE A 296 12.09 18.45 5.85
CA PHE A 296 12.44 17.24 5.12
C PHE A 296 11.52 17.13 3.90
N ASN A 297 11.98 17.67 2.79
CA ASN A 297 11.23 17.59 1.53
C ASN A 297 11.55 16.24 0.86
N ARG A 298 10.52 15.42 0.63
CA ARG A 298 10.65 14.33 -0.33
C ARG A 298 11.00 14.92 -1.68
N ARG A 299 11.90 14.25 -2.41
CA ARG A 299 12.12 14.57 -3.82
C ARG A 299 10.83 14.28 -4.58
N ILE A 300 10.07 15.33 -4.85
CA ILE A 300 8.96 15.25 -5.77
C ILE A 300 9.54 15.58 -7.14
N ASN A 301 9.82 14.55 -7.92
CA ASN A 301 10.31 14.71 -9.30
C ASN A 301 9.16 14.52 -10.28
N LYS A 302 9.32 15.06 -11.49
CA LYS A 302 8.46 14.63 -12.61
C LYS A 302 8.76 13.18 -12.92
N PHE A 303 7.72 12.36 -12.94
CA PHE A 303 7.85 10.93 -13.18
C PHE A 303 8.18 10.64 -14.64
N GLU A 304 9.00 9.62 -14.85
CA GLU A 304 9.27 9.04 -16.16
C GLU A 304 8.18 8.02 -16.52
N LEU A 305 8.04 7.74 -17.81
CA LEU A 305 7.24 6.61 -18.26
C LEU A 305 8.04 5.32 -18.03
N PRO A 306 7.39 4.25 -17.56
CA PRO A 306 8.09 2.99 -17.36
C PRO A 306 8.39 2.28 -18.68
N ASP A 307 9.58 1.68 -18.76
CA ASP A 307 9.88 0.63 -19.73
C ASP A 307 9.55 -0.71 -19.05
N TYR A 308 8.65 -1.48 -19.64
CA TYR A 308 8.21 -2.75 -19.03
C TYR A 308 9.07 -3.91 -19.54
N ASP A 309 9.64 -4.66 -18.59
CA ASP A 309 10.34 -5.91 -18.88
C ASP A 309 9.42 -7.13 -18.70
N ASP A 310 9.71 -8.20 -19.40
CA ASP A 310 9.02 -9.49 -19.31
C ASP A 310 9.92 -10.49 -18.60
N VAL A 311 9.94 -10.40 -17.25
CA VAL A 311 10.80 -11.22 -16.40
C VAL A 311 10.31 -12.69 -16.41
N LYS A 312 11.25 -13.61 -16.47
CA LYS A 312 10.98 -15.05 -16.39
C LYS A 312 11.02 -15.57 -14.96
N GLY A 313 10.20 -16.58 -14.70
CA GLY A 313 10.12 -17.27 -13.42
C GLY A 313 9.65 -18.72 -13.56
N ASP A 314 9.61 -19.39 -12.44
CA ASP A 314 9.06 -20.75 -12.31
C ASP A 314 7.65 -20.65 -11.72
N TYR A 315 6.70 -21.40 -12.26
CA TYR A 315 5.29 -21.31 -11.85
C TYR A 315 4.70 -22.70 -11.64
N TYR A 316 3.88 -22.80 -10.58
CA TYR A 316 2.98 -23.94 -10.43
C TYR A 316 1.60 -23.58 -10.97
N ILE A 317 1.06 -24.41 -11.85
CA ILE A 317 -0.30 -24.26 -12.41
C ILE A 317 -1.09 -25.51 -12.01
N ARG A 318 -2.24 -25.32 -11.32
CA ARG A 318 -3.10 -26.45 -10.93
C ARG A 318 -3.54 -27.24 -12.16
N GLY A 319 -3.37 -28.57 -12.13
CA GLY A 319 -3.70 -29.47 -13.24
C GLY A 319 -2.60 -29.63 -14.30
N ILE A 320 -1.57 -28.78 -14.28
CA ILE A 320 -0.40 -28.89 -15.19
C ILE A 320 0.84 -29.28 -14.38
N GLY A 321 1.04 -28.70 -13.20
CA GLY A 321 2.23 -28.88 -12.37
C GLY A 321 3.22 -27.72 -12.51
N LEU A 322 4.50 -27.98 -12.24
CA LEU A 322 5.58 -27.00 -12.29
C LEU A 322 5.99 -26.73 -13.75
N VAL A 323 5.96 -25.47 -14.16
CA VAL A 323 6.49 -24.97 -15.44
C VAL A 323 7.64 -24.02 -15.15
N LYS A 324 8.75 -24.18 -15.87
CA LYS A 324 9.99 -23.45 -15.59
C LYS A 324 10.32 -22.43 -16.67
N ASP A 325 11.05 -21.39 -16.27
CA ASP A 325 11.62 -20.36 -17.16
C ASP A 325 10.57 -19.75 -18.11
N LYS A 326 9.41 -19.37 -17.57
CA LYS A 326 8.34 -18.74 -18.32
C LYS A 326 8.25 -17.25 -18.01
N SER A 327 8.10 -16.44 -19.05
CA SER A 327 7.77 -15.04 -18.88
C SER A 327 6.28 -14.86 -18.52
N ILE A 328 5.93 -13.68 -18.01
CA ILE A 328 4.52 -13.36 -17.72
C ILE A 328 3.68 -13.42 -19.00
N ASN A 329 4.21 -13.01 -20.14
CA ASN A 329 3.50 -13.08 -21.42
C ASN A 329 3.32 -14.51 -21.92
N GLU A 330 4.26 -15.40 -21.66
CA GLU A 330 4.10 -16.84 -21.93
C GLU A 330 3.08 -17.47 -20.97
N LEU A 331 3.16 -17.12 -19.67
CA LEU A 331 2.24 -17.60 -18.65
C LEU A 331 0.78 -17.23 -18.97
N LYS A 332 0.52 -15.98 -19.38
CA LYS A 332 -0.80 -15.49 -19.79
C LYS A 332 -1.43 -16.32 -20.92
N LYS A 333 -0.61 -16.91 -21.81
CA LYS A 333 -1.10 -17.77 -22.90
C LYS A 333 -1.43 -19.20 -22.44
N MET A 334 -0.91 -19.61 -21.28
CA MET A 334 -1.08 -20.97 -20.74
C MET A 334 -2.24 -21.09 -19.78
N ILE A 335 -2.74 -19.97 -19.22
CA ILE A 335 -3.76 -19.93 -18.17
C ILE A 335 -5.01 -19.18 -18.61
N LYS A 336 -6.12 -19.51 -17.97
CA LYS A 336 -7.39 -18.76 -18.03
C LYS A 336 -7.56 -17.93 -16.76
N ASP A 337 -8.57 -17.05 -16.75
CA ASP A 337 -8.81 -16.15 -15.61
C ASP A 337 -9.07 -16.92 -14.29
N ASP A 338 -9.80 -18.03 -14.35
CA ASP A 338 -10.14 -18.87 -13.19
C ASP A 338 -9.08 -19.90 -12.81
N ASP A 339 -8.01 -20.03 -13.59
CA ASP A 339 -6.94 -20.97 -13.28
C ASP A 339 -6.14 -20.47 -12.06
N PHE A 340 -5.92 -21.38 -11.10
CA PHE A 340 -5.02 -21.10 -10.00
C PHE A 340 -3.58 -21.30 -10.45
N VAL A 341 -2.82 -20.25 -10.30
CA VAL A 341 -1.37 -20.21 -10.59
C VAL A 341 -0.64 -19.52 -9.45
N CYS A 342 0.54 -20.00 -9.14
CA CYS A 342 1.45 -19.33 -8.22
C CYS A 342 2.89 -19.36 -8.74
N GLU A 343 3.65 -18.34 -8.42
CA GLU A 343 5.08 -18.31 -8.65
C GLU A 343 5.79 -19.21 -7.66
N VAL A 344 6.93 -19.76 -8.04
CA VAL A 344 7.79 -20.57 -7.16
C VAL A 344 9.11 -19.83 -7.01
N LEU A 345 9.41 -19.37 -5.79
CA LEU A 345 10.71 -18.81 -5.45
C LEU A 345 11.50 -19.90 -4.71
N ASP A 346 12.47 -20.46 -5.40
CA ASP A 346 13.53 -21.25 -4.76
C ASP A 346 14.63 -20.26 -4.33
N ASP A 347 15.02 -20.33 -3.04
CA ASP A 347 16.08 -19.52 -2.43
C ASP A 347 17.45 -19.74 -3.09
#